data_235bd987477062e67fb37e5a5e0e8e3f
#
_entry.id   235bd987477062e67fb37e5a5e0e8e3f
#
_cell.length_a   1.000
_cell.length_b   1.000
_cell.length_c   1.000
_cell.angle_alpha   90.00
_cell.angle_beta   90.00
_cell.angle_gamma   90.00
#
_symmetry.space_group_name_H-M   'P 1'
#
loop_
_entity.id
_entity.type
_entity.pdbx_description
1 polymer ?
#
loop_
_entity_poly.entity_id
_entity_poly.type
_entity_poly.pdbx_seq_one_letter_code
_entity_poly.pdbx_strand_id
1 'polypeptide(L)'
;MFETLDLLFLIVSVLGTAQAIFLIVLLMDEGKRAFTANRWLMVFGFSVGMSFIDDTFDPMISPLTNLYLVPVFAPFFFALIPSIYLYFREISGDPAPRPYRHFLVLLPVTAAIGLMVYLKRARMIADDGHIRDAGLQIEFSATGLADMVLLAIVILFCVLFAVYMTGIWRCARRYLQQADWQLQADSERLRRWVTELLVGMTVLFTVFTLTNLFDLFVSRAEWLSLGVKVGFVLVFFRMCQVIAQNPALFVQRETEGGVFD
;
A
#
# COMPACT_ATOMS: atom_id res chain seq x y z
N MET A 1 29.14 7.10 8.40
CA MET A 1 28.68 8.42 7.89
C MET A 1 27.61 8.09 6.88
N PHE A 2 26.37 8.43 7.15
CA PHE A 2 25.29 8.17 6.20
C PHE A 2 25.58 8.88 4.89
N GLU A 3 25.42 8.20 3.77
CA GLU A 3 25.42 8.87 2.48
C GLU A 3 24.24 9.83 2.41
N THR A 4 24.34 10.89 1.62
CA THR A 4 23.27 11.91 1.52
C THR A 4 21.93 11.27 1.11
N LEU A 5 21.99 10.20 0.34
CA LEU A 5 20.83 9.45 -0.13
C LEU A 5 20.14 8.69 1.02
N ASP A 6 20.91 8.00 1.88
CA ASP A 6 20.38 7.30 3.06
C ASP A 6 19.64 8.25 4.00
N LEU A 7 20.21 9.46 4.19
CA LEU A 7 19.55 10.49 5.00
C LEU A 7 18.23 10.94 4.39
N LEU A 8 18.15 11.11 3.06
CA LEU A 8 16.92 11.46 2.38
C LEU A 8 15.88 10.33 2.50
N PHE A 9 16.28 9.08 2.33
CA PHE A 9 15.40 7.93 2.55
C PHE A 9 14.84 7.92 3.98
N LEU A 10 15.69 8.12 4.98
CA LEU A 10 15.28 8.16 6.39
C LEU A 10 14.26 9.28 6.64
N ILE A 11 14.54 10.50 6.16
CA ILE A 11 13.63 11.66 6.32
C ILE A 11 12.27 11.37 5.68
N VAL A 12 12.25 10.87 4.45
CA VAL A 12 11.02 10.56 3.72
C VAL A 12 10.24 9.45 4.41
N SER A 13 10.91 8.42 4.92
CA SER A 13 10.29 7.30 5.61
C SER A 13 9.69 7.71 6.97
N VAL A 14 10.40 8.52 7.75
CA VAL A 14 9.87 9.09 9.00
C VAL A 14 8.66 9.98 8.72
N LEU A 15 8.73 10.84 7.71
CA LEU A 15 7.63 11.71 7.32
C LEU A 15 6.42 10.89 6.84
N GLY A 16 6.63 9.86 6.03
CA GLY A 16 5.59 8.96 5.56
C GLY A 16 4.90 8.21 6.71
N THR A 17 5.68 7.71 7.67
CA THR A 17 5.16 7.06 8.88
C THR A 17 4.30 8.04 9.70
N ALA A 18 4.80 9.26 9.95
CA ALA A 18 4.06 10.27 10.68
C ALA A 18 2.73 10.63 9.99
N GLN A 19 2.73 10.75 8.66
CA GLN A 19 1.52 11.04 7.89
C GLN A 19 0.53 9.86 7.91
N ALA A 20 1.01 8.61 7.85
CA ALA A 20 0.16 7.44 7.96
C ALA A 20 -0.53 7.37 9.33
N ILE A 21 0.20 7.65 10.41
CA ILE A 21 -0.37 7.76 11.76
C ILE A 21 -1.40 8.90 11.80
N PHE A 22 -1.06 10.08 11.28
CA PHE A 22 -1.97 11.22 11.25
C PHE A 22 -3.25 10.93 10.47
N LEU A 23 -3.17 10.26 9.32
CA LEU A 23 -4.34 9.81 8.57
C LEU A 23 -5.25 8.90 9.40
N ILE A 24 -4.67 7.91 10.09
CA ILE A 24 -5.42 6.99 10.94
C ILE A 24 -6.13 7.76 12.07
N VAL A 25 -5.40 8.62 12.79
CA VAL A 25 -5.95 9.44 13.86
C VAL A 25 -7.08 10.34 13.36
N LEU A 26 -6.90 10.97 12.19
CA LEU A 26 -7.92 11.82 11.57
C LEU A 26 -9.21 11.05 11.22
N LEU A 27 -9.10 9.77 10.87
CA LEU A 27 -10.23 8.90 10.56
C LEU A 27 -10.85 8.22 11.80
N MET A 28 -10.16 8.25 12.95
CA MET A 28 -10.67 7.71 14.22
C MET A 28 -11.64 8.64 14.94
N ASP A 29 -11.80 9.88 14.48
CA ASP A 29 -12.79 10.83 15.01
C ASP A 29 -14.20 10.22 14.97
N GLU A 30 -15.01 10.45 16.02
CA GLU A 30 -16.27 9.72 16.27
C GLU A 30 -17.22 9.76 15.08
N GLY A 31 -17.42 10.93 14.47
CA GLY A 31 -18.27 11.08 13.30
C GLY A 31 -17.78 10.33 12.05
N LYS A 32 -16.46 10.21 11.88
CA LYS A 32 -15.84 9.54 10.73
C LYS A 32 -15.69 8.02 10.93
N ARG A 33 -15.51 7.60 12.19
CA ARG A 33 -15.41 6.18 12.55
C ARG A 33 -16.69 5.40 12.25
N ALA A 34 -17.84 6.06 12.31
CA ALA A 34 -19.14 5.45 11.97
C ALA A 34 -19.25 5.09 10.49
N PHE A 35 -18.53 5.81 9.60
CA PHE A 35 -18.55 5.51 8.18
C PHE A 35 -17.65 4.29 7.87
N THR A 36 -18.31 3.19 7.49
CA THR A 36 -17.66 1.88 7.34
C THR A 36 -16.53 1.86 6.31
N ALA A 37 -16.61 2.68 5.27
CA ALA A 37 -15.57 2.81 4.25
C ALA A 37 -14.23 3.29 4.84
N ASN A 38 -14.27 4.16 5.86
CA ASN A 38 -13.06 4.71 6.46
C ASN A 38 -12.18 3.63 7.13
N ARG A 39 -12.76 2.51 7.53
CA ARG A 39 -12.00 1.35 8.04
C ARG A 39 -10.96 0.86 7.04
N TRP A 40 -11.34 0.79 5.77
CA TRP A 40 -10.44 0.32 4.71
C TRP A 40 -9.35 1.33 4.41
N LEU A 41 -9.67 2.62 4.54
CA LEU A 41 -8.69 3.68 4.43
C LEU A 41 -7.70 3.67 5.60
N MET A 42 -8.15 3.33 6.82
CA MET A 42 -7.26 3.10 7.97
C MET A 42 -6.36 1.88 7.76
N VAL A 43 -6.90 0.76 7.24
CA VAL A 43 -6.09 -0.44 6.90
C VAL A 43 -5.05 -0.09 5.84
N PHE A 44 -5.42 0.69 4.83
CA PHE A 44 -4.49 1.20 3.83
C PHE A 44 -3.38 2.06 4.46
N GLY A 45 -3.77 3.06 5.28
CA GLY A 45 -2.82 3.92 6.00
C GLY A 45 -1.87 3.13 6.88
N PHE A 46 -2.39 2.16 7.63
CA PHE A 46 -1.58 1.25 8.45
C PHE A 46 -0.58 0.45 7.61
N SER A 47 -1.03 -0.11 6.48
CA SER A 47 -0.18 -0.91 5.61
C SER A 47 0.96 -0.10 4.99
N VAL A 48 0.68 1.13 4.54
CA VAL A 48 1.73 2.04 4.07
C VAL A 48 2.66 2.48 5.20
N GLY A 49 2.11 2.77 6.38
CA GLY A 49 2.90 3.11 7.56
C GLY A 49 3.90 2.02 7.92
N MET A 50 3.46 0.75 7.91
CA MET A 50 4.34 -0.41 8.15
C MET A 50 5.46 -0.51 7.12
N SER A 51 5.20 -0.19 5.87
CA SER A 51 6.20 -0.13 4.80
C SER A 51 7.26 0.95 5.05
N PHE A 52 6.84 2.15 5.48
CA PHE A 52 7.77 3.22 5.84
C PHE A 52 8.54 2.93 7.13
N ILE A 53 7.95 2.21 8.08
CA ILE A 53 8.64 1.75 9.29
C ILE A 53 9.78 0.79 8.92
N ASP A 54 9.53 -0.18 8.03
CA ASP A 54 10.54 -1.10 7.52
C ASP A 54 11.74 -0.34 6.96
N ASP A 55 11.48 0.60 6.06
CA ASP A 55 12.50 1.46 5.46
C ASP A 55 13.28 2.33 6.48
N THR A 56 12.63 2.72 7.58
CA THR A 56 13.27 3.51 8.63
C THR A 56 14.27 2.67 9.43
N PHE A 57 13.98 1.38 9.60
CA PHE A 57 14.85 0.47 10.34
C PHE A 57 15.98 -0.12 9.49
N ASP A 58 15.80 -0.22 8.17
CA ASP A 58 16.76 -0.83 7.24
C ASP A 58 18.21 -0.34 7.44
N PRO A 59 18.52 0.97 7.52
CA PRO A 59 19.89 1.46 7.73
C PRO A 59 20.40 1.27 9.17
N MET A 60 19.53 0.93 10.13
CA MET A 60 19.87 0.85 11.55
C MET A 60 20.17 -0.58 12.02
N ILE A 61 19.76 -1.58 11.25
CA ILE A 61 19.84 -2.99 11.62
C ILE A 61 20.80 -3.75 10.70
N SER A 62 21.34 -4.86 11.20
CA SER A 62 22.21 -5.70 10.39
C SER A 62 21.43 -6.32 9.22
N PRO A 63 22.07 -6.56 8.05
CA PRO A 63 21.43 -7.20 6.90
C PRO A 63 20.76 -8.55 7.23
N LEU A 64 21.35 -9.30 8.15
CA LEU A 64 20.78 -10.57 8.60
C LEU A 64 19.48 -10.34 9.42
N THR A 65 19.47 -9.35 10.30
CA THR A 65 18.26 -9.00 11.08
C THR A 65 17.17 -8.47 10.15
N ASN A 66 17.53 -7.64 9.20
CA ASN A 66 16.60 -7.12 8.18
C ASN A 66 15.95 -8.26 7.41
N LEU A 67 16.73 -9.25 6.96
CA LEU A 67 16.20 -10.43 6.27
C LEU A 67 15.10 -11.15 7.09
N TYR A 68 15.22 -11.22 8.42
CA TYR A 68 14.20 -11.82 9.28
C TYR A 68 12.94 -10.96 9.45
N LEU A 69 13.05 -9.64 9.25
CA LEU A 69 11.91 -8.73 9.33
C LEU A 69 11.07 -8.70 8.04
N VAL A 70 11.66 -9.08 6.89
CA VAL A 70 10.94 -9.13 5.60
C VAL A 70 9.61 -9.89 5.68
N PRO A 71 9.49 -11.08 6.31
CA PRO A 71 8.21 -11.78 6.41
C PRO A 71 7.16 -11.04 7.27
N VAL A 72 7.59 -10.10 8.10
CA VAL A 72 6.70 -9.29 8.95
C VAL A 72 6.14 -8.11 8.16
N PHE A 73 6.98 -7.39 7.42
CA PHE A 73 6.61 -6.16 6.74
C PHE A 73 6.08 -6.38 5.32
N ALA A 74 6.70 -7.26 4.54
CA ALA A 74 6.33 -7.48 3.14
C ALA A 74 4.85 -7.87 2.91
N PRO A 75 4.15 -8.64 3.78
CA PRO A 75 2.74 -8.92 3.59
C PRO A 75 1.85 -7.66 3.54
N PHE A 76 2.24 -6.58 4.22
CA PHE A 76 1.48 -5.33 4.21
C PHE A 76 1.42 -4.68 2.82
N PHE A 77 2.44 -4.87 1.98
CA PHE A 77 2.39 -4.44 0.58
C PHE A 77 1.23 -5.10 -0.17
N PHE A 78 0.96 -6.37 0.12
CA PHE A 78 -0.15 -7.11 -0.48
C PHE A 78 -1.52 -6.69 0.09
N ALA A 79 -1.55 -6.06 1.26
CA ALA A 79 -2.78 -5.53 1.86
C ALA A 79 -3.18 -4.16 1.29
N LEU A 80 -2.25 -3.40 0.70
CA LEU A 80 -2.48 -2.05 0.19
C LEU A 80 -3.62 -2.01 -0.84
N ILE A 81 -3.52 -2.82 -1.87
CA ILE A 81 -4.42 -2.78 -3.02
C ILE A 81 -5.82 -3.28 -2.66
N PRO A 82 -6.00 -4.43 -1.96
CA PRO A 82 -7.30 -4.86 -1.47
C PRO A 82 -7.99 -3.84 -0.57
N SER A 83 -7.25 -3.12 0.29
CA SER A 83 -7.86 -2.15 1.19
C SER A 83 -8.47 -0.95 0.43
N ILE A 84 -7.76 -0.41 -0.56
CA ILE A 84 -8.30 0.64 -1.43
C ILE A 84 -9.47 0.12 -2.28
N TYR A 85 -9.40 -1.11 -2.78
CA TYR A 85 -10.51 -1.72 -3.49
C TYR A 85 -11.77 -1.81 -2.64
N LEU A 86 -11.64 -2.27 -1.39
CA LEU A 86 -12.76 -2.37 -0.45
C LEU A 86 -13.32 -0.98 -0.10
N TYR A 87 -12.45 0.03 0.04
CA TYR A 87 -12.89 1.42 0.21
C TYR A 87 -13.78 1.87 -0.96
N PHE A 88 -13.33 1.70 -2.21
CA PHE A 88 -14.12 2.09 -3.38
C PHE A 88 -15.42 1.28 -3.52
N ARG A 89 -15.42 0.01 -3.15
CA ARG A 89 -16.66 -0.80 -3.12
C ARG A 89 -17.66 -0.27 -2.11
N GLU A 90 -17.19 0.04 -0.92
CA GLU A 90 -18.05 0.53 0.16
C GLU A 90 -18.69 1.86 -0.22
N ILE A 91 -17.91 2.84 -0.72
CA ILE A 91 -18.47 4.13 -1.13
C ILE A 91 -19.37 4.03 -2.37
N SER A 92 -19.21 3.02 -3.21
CA SER A 92 -20.10 2.79 -4.36
C SER A 92 -21.42 2.07 -4.01
N GLY A 93 -21.68 1.81 -2.72
CA GLY A 93 -22.90 1.16 -2.26
C GLY A 93 -22.99 -0.34 -2.53
N ASP A 94 -21.87 -0.99 -2.89
CA ASP A 94 -21.78 -2.45 -3.11
C ASP A 94 -20.76 -3.07 -2.15
N PRO A 95 -21.03 -3.08 -0.82
CA PRO A 95 -20.09 -3.60 0.15
C PRO A 95 -19.81 -5.09 -0.07
N ALA A 96 -18.56 -5.48 0.15
CA ALA A 96 -18.19 -6.88 0.01
C ALA A 96 -18.82 -7.74 1.11
N PRO A 97 -19.53 -8.82 0.79
CA PRO A 97 -20.21 -9.65 1.81
C PRO A 97 -19.22 -10.35 2.73
N ARG A 98 -18.00 -10.58 2.29
CA ARG A 98 -16.94 -11.24 3.06
C ARG A 98 -15.58 -10.56 2.78
N PRO A 99 -15.38 -9.33 3.28
CA PRO A 99 -14.21 -8.51 2.93
C PRO A 99 -12.87 -9.14 3.36
N TYR A 100 -12.84 -9.91 4.46
CA TYR A 100 -11.64 -10.59 4.93
C TYR A 100 -11.05 -11.57 3.90
N ARG A 101 -11.86 -12.10 2.97
CA ARG A 101 -11.37 -13.02 1.92
C ARG A 101 -10.32 -12.38 1.01
N HIS A 102 -10.39 -11.06 0.83
CA HIS A 102 -9.42 -10.33 0.03
C HIS A 102 -8.03 -10.31 0.67
N PHE A 103 -7.95 -10.53 1.99
CA PHE A 103 -6.69 -10.59 2.75
C PHE A 103 -6.18 -12.02 2.95
N LEU A 104 -6.94 -13.06 2.57
CA LEU A 104 -6.48 -14.44 2.70
C LEU A 104 -5.22 -14.74 1.88
N VAL A 105 -4.98 -13.98 0.82
CA VAL A 105 -3.74 -14.06 0.03
C VAL A 105 -2.48 -13.75 0.84
N LEU A 106 -2.62 -13.00 1.94
CA LEU A 106 -1.49 -12.69 2.83
C LEU A 106 -0.89 -13.95 3.46
N LEU A 107 -1.69 -14.96 3.78
CA LEU A 107 -1.23 -16.20 4.40
C LEU A 107 -0.22 -16.96 3.52
N PRO A 108 -0.55 -17.36 2.27
CA PRO A 108 0.39 -18.03 1.41
C PRO A 108 1.58 -17.13 1.02
N VAL A 109 1.37 -15.81 0.89
CA VAL A 109 2.46 -14.87 0.61
C VAL A 109 3.45 -14.83 1.79
N THR A 110 2.98 -14.69 3.02
CA THR A 110 3.84 -14.69 4.21
C THR A 110 4.61 -16.02 4.32
N ALA A 111 3.95 -17.15 4.06
CA ALA A 111 4.60 -18.46 4.07
C ALA A 111 5.67 -18.58 2.97
N ALA A 112 5.38 -18.09 1.76
CA ALA A 112 6.33 -18.09 0.65
C ALA A 112 7.53 -17.18 0.92
N ILE A 113 7.32 -15.99 1.48
CA ILE A 113 8.39 -15.08 1.88
C ILE A 113 9.23 -15.71 2.99
N GLY A 114 8.61 -16.31 4.01
CA GLY A 114 9.31 -17.02 5.07
C GLY A 114 10.18 -18.17 4.53
N LEU A 115 9.66 -18.95 3.59
CA LEU A 115 10.42 -19.99 2.89
C LEU A 115 11.61 -19.42 2.11
N MET A 116 11.39 -18.35 1.36
CA MET A 116 12.44 -17.65 0.61
C MET A 116 13.55 -17.15 1.55
N VAL A 117 13.19 -16.51 2.66
CA VAL A 117 14.14 -16.04 3.68
C VAL A 117 14.94 -17.22 4.26
N TYR A 118 14.27 -18.31 4.60
CA TYR A 118 14.93 -19.52 5.11
C TYR A 118 15.96 -20.08 4.10
N LEU A 119 15.59 -20.15 2.82
CA LEU A 119 16.48 -20.65 1.77
C LEU A 119 17.66 -19.71 1.50
N LYS A 120 17.42 -18.39 1.48
CA LYS A 120 18.49 -17.39 1.31
C LYS A 120 19.47 -17.37 2.47
N ARG A 121 18.96 -17.49 3.72
CA ARG A 121 19.80 -17.63 4.91
C ARG A 121 20.78 -18.79 4.81
N ALA A 122 20.31 -19.94 4.36
CA ALA A 122 21.17 -21.13 4.23
C ALA A 122 22.35 -20.89 3.28
N ARG A 123 22.14 -20.12 2.21
CA ARG A 123 23.22 -19.71 1.28
C ARG A 123 24.18 -18.69 1.90
N MET A 124 23.67 -17.69 2.62
CA MET A 124 24.50 -16.68 3.27
C MET A 124 25.45 -17.25 4.31
N ILE A 125 25.01 -18.29 5.04
CA ILE A 125 25.84 -18.96 6.06
C ILE A 125 26.89 -19.87 5.40
N ALA A 126 26.60 -20.42 4.21
CA ALA A 126 27.53 -21.30 3.49
C ALA A 126 28.69 -20.54 2.82
N ASP A 127 28.54 -19.25 2.55
CA ASP A 127 29.51 -18.39 1.84
C ASP A 127 30.46 -17.64 2.79
N ASP A 128 31.02 -18.29 3.79
CA ASP A 128 32.10 -17.81 4.71
C ASP A 128 31.88 -16.39 5.32
N GLY A 129 30.65 -16.06 5.69
CA GLY A 129 30.38 -14.89 6.54
C GLY A 129 30.59 -13.51 5.88
N HIS A 130 31.00 -13.42 4.64
CA HIS A 130 30.95 -12.19 3.88
C HIS A 130 29.53 -11.98 3.37
N ILE A 131 28.75 -11.28 4.19
CA ILE A 131 27.40 -10.80 3.83
C ILE A 131 27.59 -9.78 2.70
N ARG A 132 27.73 -10.27 1.46
CA ARG A 132 27.50 -9.43 0.29
C ARG A 132 26.06 -8.96 0.38
N ASP A 133 25.83 -7.70 0.00
CA ASP A 133 24.51 -7.08 -0.07
C ASP A 133 23.46 -8.11 -0.48
N ALA A 134 22.73 -8.63 0.51
CA ALA A 134 21.69 -9.61 0.30
C ALA A 134 20.45 -8.93 -0.27
N GLY A 135 20.64 -8.22 -1.36
CA GLY A 135 19.55 -7.66 -2.13
C GLY A 135 18.63 -8.78 -2.59
N LEU A 136 17.32 -8.53 -2.56
CA LEU A 136 16.30 -9.40 -3.14
C LEU A 136 16.40 -9.43 -4.68
N GLN A 137 17.62 -9.52 -5.23
CA GLN A 137 17.84 -9.61 -6.67
C GLN A 137 17.75 -11.07 -7.14
N ILE A 138 17.18 -11.29 -8.31
CA ILE A 138 17.17 -12.59 -8.98
C ILE A 138 18.50 -12.75 -9.72
N GLU A 139 19.35 -13.64 -9.23
CA GLU A 139 20.53 -14.05 -9.96
C GLU A 139 20.15 -15.10 -11.00
N PHE A 140 19.99 -14.71 -12.25
CA PHE A 140 19.66 -15.62 -13.35
C PHE A 140 20.72 -16.70 -13.62
N SER A 141 21.93 -16.52 -13.12
CA SER A 141 23.03 -17.49 -13.30
C SER A 141 22.92 -18.74 -12.41
N ALA A 142 22.14 -18.67 -11.33
CA ALA A 142 21.93 -19.76 -10.39
C ALA A 142 20.45 -19.84 -10.03
N THR A 143 19.58 -20.31 -10.93
CA THR A 143 18.15 -20.51 -10.72
C THR A 143 17.89 -21.48 -9.56
N GLY A 144 17.98 -20.93 -8.35
CA GLY A 144 17.68 -21.67 -7.16
C GLY A 144 16.20 -21.58 -6.80
N LEU A 145 15.74 -22.51 -5.95
CA LEU A 145 14.35 -22.54 -5.48
C LEU A 145 13.92 -21.18 -4.87
N ALA A 146 14.82 -20.47 -4.18
CA ALA A 146 14.53 -19.16 -3.60
C ALA A 146 14.15 -18.11 -4.66
N ASP A 147 14.85 -18.10 -5.79
CA ASP A 147 14.61 -17.17 -6.88
C ASP A 147 13.32 -17.48 -7.63
N MET A 148 12.98 -18.77 -7.77
CA MET A 148 11.68 -19.19 -8.32
C MET A 148 10.53 -18.77 -7.40
N VAL A 149 10.69 -18.90 -6.08
CA VAL A 149 9.68 -18.45 -5.11
C VAL A 149 9.51 -16.92 -5.18
N LEU A 150 10.61 -16.17 -5.25
CA LEU A 150 10.56 -14.71 -5.41
C LEU A 150 9.84 -14.31 -6.70
N LEU A 151 10.19 -14.92 -7.82
CA LEU A 151 9.53 -14.67 -9.10
C LEU A 151 8.02 -14.97 -9.03
N ALA A 152 7.63 -16.07 -8.39
CA ALA A 152 6.21 -16.42 -8.19
C ALA A 152 5.47 -15.36 -7.34
N ILE A 153 6.11 -14.84 -6.29
CA ILE A 153 5.56 -13.76 -5.45
C ILE A 153 5.35 -12.49 -6.28
N VAL A 154 6.31 -12.11 -7.12
CA VAL A 154 6.23 -10.92 -7.99
C VAL A 154 5.13 -11.08 -9.04
N ILE A 155 5.05 -12.23 -9.70
CA ILE A 155 3.97 -12.52 -10.66
C ILE A 155 2.61 -12.42 -9.97
N LEU A 156 2.48 -13.02 -8.79
CA LEU A 156 1.25 -12.95 -7.99
C LEU A 156 0.89 -11.49 -7.67
N PHE A 157 1.87 -10.68 -7.27
CA PHE A 157 1.66 -9.25 -7.00
C PHE A 157 1.15 -8.52 -8.25
N CYS A 158 1.78 -8.71 -9.40
CA CYS A 158 1.37 -8.09 -10.66
C CYS A 158 -0.06 -8.49 -11.06
N VAL A 159 -0.41 -9.77 -10.91
CA VAL A 159 -1.76 -10.27 -11.21
C VAL A 159 -2.79 -9.65 -10.27
N LEU A 160 -2.52 -9.64 -8.96
CA LEU A 160 -3.39 -9.02 -7.97
C LEU A 160 -3.55 -7.52 -8.25
N PHE A 161 -2.44 -6.83 -8.55
CA PHE A 161 -2.47 -5.43 -8.94
C PHE A 161 -3.42 -5.18 -10.11
N ALA A 162 -3.27 -5.92 -11.22
CA ALA A 162 -4.09 -5.74 -12.41
C ALA A 162 -5.58 -6.02 -12.13
N VAL A 163 -5.89 -7.09 -11.40
CA VAL A 163 -7.27 -7.48 -11.05
C VAL A 163 -7.92 -6.43 -10.15
N TYR A 164 -7.26 -6.01 -9.08
CA TYR A 164 -7.82 -5.04 -8.15
C TYR A 164 -7.94 -3.65 -8.76
N MET A 165 -6.93 -3.19 -9.53
CA MET A 165 -7.00 -1.88 -10.19
C MET A 165 -8.16 -1.82 -11.18
N THR A 166 -8.39 -2.89 -11.94
CA THR A 166 -9.58 -2.99 -12.81
C THR A 166 -10.87 -2.91 -11.99
N GLY A 167 -10.92 -3.58 -10.84
CA GLY A 167 -12.05 -3.51 -9.90
C GLY A 167 -12.27 -2.10 -9.34
N ILE A 168 -11.22 -1.43 -8.89
CA ILE A 168 -11.23 -0.06 -8.37
C ILE A 168 -11.80 0.90 -9.43
N TRP A 169 -11.31 0.84 -10.67
CA TRP A 169 -11.80 1.67 -11.75
C TRP A 169 -13.29 1.44 -12.06
N ARG A 170 -13.76 0.18 -12.01
CA ARG A 170 -15.20 -0.14 -12.20
C ARG A 170 -16.04 0.44 -11.07
N CYS A 171 -15.62 0.27 -9.81
CA CYS A 171 -16.34 0.81 -8.64
C CYS A 171 -16.35 2.35 -8.67
N ALA A 172 -15.20 2.98 -8.94
CA ALA A 172 -15.11 4.43 -9.03
C ALA A 172 -16.00 5.02 -10.13
N ARG A 173 -16.04 4.39 -11.31
CA ARG A 173 -16.95 4.81 -12.40
C ARG A 173 -18.40 4.72 -11.98
N ARG A 174 -18.84 3.63 -11.35
CA ARG A 174 -20.21 3.49 -10.83
C ARG A 174 -20.52 4.60 -9.83
N TYR A 175 -19.63 4.83 -8.87
CA TYR A 175 -19.79 5.87 -7.87
C TYR A 175 -19.95 7.26 -8.52
N LEU A 176 -19.10 7.60 -9.47
CA LEU A 176 -19.16 8.89 -10.19
C LEU A 176 -20.47 9.05 -10.99
N GLN A 177 -20.99 7.96 -11.56
CA GLN A 177 -22.28 7.97 -12.26
C GLN A 177 -23.47 8.14 -11.31
N GLN A 178 -23.40 7.56 -10.11
CA GLN A 178 -24.46 7.70 -9.11
C GLN A 178 -24.45 9.07 -8.43
N ALA A 179 -23.29 9.68 -8.24
CA ALA A 179 -23.15 10.99 -7.59
C ALA A 179 -23.81 12.13 -8.41
N ASP A 180 -23.92 11.98 -9.71
CA ASP A 180 -24.56 12.99 -10.58
C ASP A 180 -26.07 13.18 -10.29
N TRP A 181 -26.73 12.22 -9.60
CA TRP A 181 -28.17 12.23 -9.35
C TRP A 181 -28.60 12.83 -8.00
N GLN A 182 -27.72 12.87 -7.01
CA GLN A 182 -28.15 13.14 -5.63
C GLN A 182 -27.72 14.48 -5.02
N LEU A 183 -26.71 15.22 -5.56
CA LEU A 183 -26.15 16.36 -4.87
C LEU A 183 -25.50 17.36 -5.85
N GLN A 184 -26.22 18.40 -6.24
CA GLN A 184 -25.71 19.40 -7.22
C GLN A 184 -24.54 20.26 -6.69
N ALA A 185 -24.44 20.59 -5.42
CA ALA A 185 -23.41 21.50 -4.91
C ALA A 185 -22.12 20.79 -4.41
N ASP A 186 -22.24 19.63 -3.77
CA ASP A 186 -21.09 18.86 -3.24
C ASP A 186 -20.56 17.79 -4.21
N SER A 187 -21.34 17.48 -5.27
CA SER A 187 -21.01 16.45 -6.23
C SER A 187 -19.73 16.74 -7.01
N GLU A 188 -19.50 18.00 -7.38
CA GLU A 188 -18.32 18.36 -8.17
C GLU A 188 -17.02 18.26 -7.36
N ARG A 189 -17.04 18.66 -6.08
CA ARG A 189 -15.88 18.52 -5.17
C ARG A 189 -15.57 17.04 -4.91
N LEU A 190 -16.59 16.25 -4.65
CA LEU A 190 -16.47 14.82 -4.41
C LEU A 190 -15.96 14.09 -5.67
N ARG A 191 -16.52 14.42 -6.83
CA ARG A 191 -16.07 13.89 -8.13
C ARG A 191 -14.60 14.19 -8.38
N ARG A 192 -14.18 15.44 -8.15
CA ARG A 192 -12.79 15.87 -8.29
C ARG A 192 -11.88 15.07 -7.34
N TRP A 193 -12.24 14.99 -6.06
CA TRP A 193 -11.50 14.23 -5.06
C TRP A 193 -11.35 12.74 -5.43
N VAL A 194 -12.44 12.07 -5.77
CA VAL A 194 -12.40 10.64 -6.16
C VAL A 194 -11.56 10.45 -7.41
N THR A 195 -11.65 11.35 -8.38
CA THR A 195 -10.85 11.28 -9.61
C THR A 195 -9.37 11.54 -9.33
N GLU A 196 -9.03 12.56 -8.53
CA GLU A 196 -7.66 12.84 -8.11
C GLU A 196 -7.05 11.63 -7.36
N LEU A 197 -7.79 11.06 -6.41
CA LEU A 197 -7.35 9.88 -5.67
C LEU A 197 -7.14 8.69 -6.61
N LEU A 198 -8.10 8.41 -7.48
CA LEU A 198 -8.04 7.28 -8.39
C LEU A 198 -6.86 7.38 -9.35
N VAL A 199 -6.68 8.53 -9.97
CA VAL A 199 -5.56 8.79 -10.91
C VAL A 199 -4.24 8.76 -10.15
N GLY A 200 -4.13 9.48 -9.03
CA GLY A 200 -2.93 9.54 -8.21
C GLY A 200 -2.49 8.14 -7.74
N MET A 201 -3.43 7.35 -7.23
CA MET A 201 -3.16 5.98 -6.81
C MET A 201 -2.78 5.06 -7.97
N THR A 202 -3.45 5.20 -9.13
CA THR A 202 -3.11 4.39 -10.31
C THR A 202 -1.69 4.68 -10.78
N VAL A 203 -1.33 5.96 -10.91
CA VAL A 203 0.02 6.36 -11.31
C VAL A 203 1.04 5.87 -10.29
N LEU A 204 0.80 6.14 -9.01
CA LEU A 204 1.71 5.79 -7.93
C LEU A 204 1.97 4.28 -7.86
N PHE A 205 0.92 3.46 -7.87
CA PHE A 205 1.06 2.00 -7.85
C PHE A 205 1.67 1.45 -9.13
N THR A 206 1.41 2.06 -10.28
CA THR A 206 2.05 1.65 -11.54
C THR A 206 3.55 1.92 -11.49
N VAL A 207 3.95 3.14 -11.09
CA VAL A 207 5.36 3.48 -10.96
C VAL A 207 6.03 2.61 -9.91
N PHE A 208 5.40 2.41 -8.74
CA PHE A 208 5.89 1.50 -7.70
C PHE A 208 6.13 0.07 -8.24
N THR A 209 5.16 -0.49 -8.98
CA THR A 209 5.28 -1.84 -9.54
C THR A 209 6.42 -1.91 -10.57
N LEU A 210 6.53 -0.90 -11.44
CA LEU A 210 7.60 -0.82 -12.44
C LEU A 210 8.97 -0.67 -11.78
N THR A 211 9.09 0.14 -10.73
CA THR A 211 10.34 0.31 -9.97
C THR A 211 10.76 -1.01 -9.34
N ASN A 212 9.85 -1.72 -8.67
CA ASN A 212 10.18 -3.00 -8.06
C ASN A 212 10.56 -4.07 -9.11
N LEU A 213 9.91 -4.08 -10.27
CA LEU A 213 10.31 -4.94 -11.37
C LEU A 213 11.69 -4.57 -11.91
N PHE A 214 11.97 -3.29 -12.06
CA PHE A 214 13.27 -2.82 -12.52
C PHE A 214 14.38 -3.20 -11.54
N ASP A 215 14.17 -2.98 -10.24
CA ASP A 215 15.13 -3.33 -9.18
C ASP A 215 15.40 -4.82 -9.11
N LEU A 216 14.39 -5.65 -9.44
CA LEU A 216 14.50 -7.09 -9.42
C LEU A 216 15.29 -7.65 -10.61
N PHE A 217 15.15 -7.06 -11.83
CA PHE A 217 15.68 -7.62 -13.08
C PHE A 217 16.90 -6.90 -13.63
N VAL A 218 17.11 -5.63 -13.28
CA VAL A 218 18.16 -4.82 -13.90
C VAL A 218 19.20 -4.39 -12.88
N SER A 219 18.84 -3.48 -11.99
CA SER A 219 19.72 -2.96 -10.94
C SER A 219 18.91 -2.12 -9.96
N ARG A 220 19.42 -1.93 -8.75
CA ARG A 220 18.80 -1.00 -7.78
C ARG A 220 18.80 0.43 -8.31
N ALA A 221 17.63 0.97 -8.54
CA ALA A 221 17.42 2.35 -8.93
C ALA A 221 17.01 3.18 -7.70
N GLU A 222 17.94 3.42 -6.79
CA GLU A 222 17.68 4.07 -5.50
C GLU A 222 16.95 5.40 -5.64
N TRP A 223 17.32 6.23 -6.62
CA TRP A 223 16.63 7.50 -6.89
C TRP A 223 15.18 7.30 -7.34
N LEU A 224 14.89 6.27 -8.10
CA LEU A 224 13.54 5.95 -8.54
C LEU A 224 12.70 5.46 -7.36
N SER A 225 13.27 4.60 -6.52
CA SER A 225 12.64 4.14 -5.27
C SER A 225 12.35 5.31 -4.33
N LEU A 226 13.30 6.24 -4.14
CA LEU A 226 13.07 7.47 -3.38
C LEU A 226 11.94 8.31 -3.98
N GLY A 227 11.92 8.48 -5.30
CA GLY A 227 10.86 9.20 -6.01
C GLY A 227 9.47 8.61 -5.76
N VAL A 228 9.35 7.28 -5.76
CA VAL A 228 8.10 6.57 -5.43
C VAL A 228 7.67 6.85 -3.98
N LYS A 229 8.60 6.78 -3.03
CA LYS A 229 8.31 7.08 -1.61
C LYS A 229 7.84 8.52 -1.40
N VAL A 230 8.51 9.48 -2.05
CA VAL A 230 8.05 10.89 -2.05
C VAL A 230 6.64 10.99 -2.65
N GLY A 231 6.36 10.27 -3.72
CA GLY A 231 5.01 10.19 -4.31
C GLY A 231 3.95 9.70 -3.31
N PHE A 232 4.24 8.64 -2.54
CA PHE A 232 3.35 8.17 -1.48
C PHE A 232 3.13 9.25 -0.40
N VAL A 233 4.19 9.90 0.06
CA VAL A 233 4.10 10.99 1.05
C VAL A 233 3.20 12.12 0.53
N LEU A 234 3.35 12.53 -0.73
CA LEU A 234 2.50 13.57 -1.34
C LEU A 234 1.03 13.16 -1.44
N VAL A 235 0.76 11.92 -1.86
CA VAL A 235 -0.62 11.40 -1.92
C VAL A 235 -1.24 11.36 -0.53
N PHE A 236 -0.51 10.89 0.49
CA PHE A 236 -0.99 10.88 1.88
C PHE A 236 -1.25 12.29 2.41
N PHE A 237 -0.34 13.22 2.15
CA PHE A 237 -0.55 14.62 2.51
C PHE A 237 -1.83 15.17 1.90
N ARG A 238 -2.04 14.91 0.59
CA ARG A 238 -3.25 15.33 -0.10
C ARG A 238 -4.51 14.68 0.48
N MET A 239 -4.46 13.38 0.82
CA MET A 239 -5.57 12.68 1.47
C MET A 239 -5.91 13.32 2.82
N CYS A 240 -4.93 13.55 3.69
CA CYS A 240 -5.11 14.19 4.98
C CYS A 240 -5.72 15.60 4.82
N GLN A 241 -5.21 16.39 3.87
CA GLN A 241 -5.72 17.73 3.57
C GLN A 241 -7.20 17.70 3.16
N VAL A 242 -7.58 16.79 2.25
CA VAL A 242 -8.97 16.70 1.77
C VAL A 242 -9.91 16.25 2.89
N ILE A 243 -9.52 15.27 3.71
CA ILE A 243 -10.30 14.79 4.86
C ILE A 243 -10.49 15.90 5.90
N ALA A 244 -9.44 16.68 6.17
CA ALA A 244 -9.50 17.79 7.11
C ALA A 244 -10.36 18.95 6.60
N GLN A 245 -10.28 19.28 5.31
CA GLN A 245 -11.04 20.36 4.70
C GLN A 245 -12.51 20.02 4.43
N ASN A 246 -12.82 18.74 4.24
CA ASN A 246 -14.16 18.28 3.85
C ASN A 246 -14.64 17.13 4.74
N PRO A 247 -14.74 17.32 6.07
CA PRO A 247 -15.10 16.25 6.99
C PRO A 247 -16.46 15.62 6.68
N ALA A 248 -17.40 16.40 6.15
CA ALA A 248 -18.72 15.92 5.78
C ALA A 248 -18.75 14.83 4.70
N LEU A 249 -17.71 14.72 3.86
CA LEU A 249 -17.60 13.69 2.85
C LEU A 249 -17.24 12.30 3.44
N PHE A 250 -16.73 12.27 4.67
CA PHE A 250 -16.23 11.09 5.36
C PHE A 250 -17.12 10.70 6.55
N VAL A 251 -18.25 11.35 6.73
CA VAL A 251 -19.27 11.04 7.74
C VAL A 251 -20.47 10.40 7.05
N GLN A 252 -20.97 9.33 7.62
CA GLN A 252 -22.21 8.74 7.14
C GLN A 252 -23.34 9.75 7.37
N ARG A 253 -24.00 10.20 6.29
CA ARG A 253 -25.25 10.95 6.45
C ARG A 253 -26.27 9.99 7.04
N GLU A 254 -26.75 10.28 8.23
CA GLU A 254 -28.01 9.71 8.68
C GLU A 254 -29.04 10.05 7.61
N THR A 255 -29.50 9.03 6.90
CA THR A 255 -30.69 9.18 6.08
C THR A 255 -31.79 9.61 7.04
N GLU A 256 -32.21 10.86 6.96
CA GLU A 256 -33.47 11.34 7.51
C GLU A 256 -34.59 10.57 6.81
N GLY A 257 -34.73 9.33 7.19
CA GLY A 257 -35.67 8.37 6.62
C GLY A 257 -36.21 7.50 7.69
N GLY A 258 -37.10 7.97 8.44
CA GLY A 258 -37.76 7.07 9.35
C GLY A 258 -38.65 7.75 10.37
N VAL A 259 -39.57 8.55 9.94
CA VAL A 259 -40.84 8.72 10.63
C VAL A 259 -41.92 8.67 9.56
N PHE A 260 -42.29 7.45 9.19
CA PHE A 260 -43.64 7.18 8.73
C PHE A 260 -44.10 6.01 9.57
N ASP A 261 -44.91 6.35 10.57
CA ASP A 261 -45.83 5.45 11.25
C ASP A 261 -46.80 4.82 10.25
#